data_71a6347f14c69de41a4d752c78c766d8
#
_entry.id   71a6347f14c69de41a4d752c78c766d8
#
_cell.length_a   1.000
_cell.length_b   1.000
_cell.length_c   1.000
_cell.angle_alpha   90.00
_cell.angle_beta   90.00
_cell.angle_gamma   90.00
#
_symmetry.space_group_name_H-M   'P 1'
#
loop_
_entity.id
_entity.type
_entity.pdbx_description
1 polymer ?
#
loop_
_entity_poly.entity_id
_entity_poly.type
_entity_poly.pdbx_seq_one_letter_code
_entity_poly.pdbx_strand_id
1 'polypeptide(L)' 'MAGKTDVVKGRIKEAAGALTGNDKLREEGKADQAVGKAKQAAQKVVDKVKKAVDKVIE' A
#
# COMPACT_ATOMS: atom_id res chain seq x y z
N MET A 1 -4.37 8.80 -2.47
CA MET A 1 -2.99 8.32 -2.36
C MET A 1 -2.84 6.94 -3.01
N ALA A 2 -1.78 6.75 -3.78
CA ALA A 2 -1.55 5.51 -4.55
C ALA A 2 -1.52 4.26 -3.66
N GLY A 3 -0.86 4.34 -2.48
CA GLY A 3 -0.79 3.21 -1.57
C GLY A 3 -2.14 2.72 -1.07
N LYS A 4 -3.07 3.63 -0.78
CA LYS A 4 -4.42 3.28 -0.35
C LYS A 4 -5.20 2.58 -1.46
N THR A 5 -5.08 3.06 -2.70
CA THR A 5 -5.70 2.45 -3.87
C THR A 5 -5.18 1.04 -4.09
N ASP A 6 -3.86 0.83 -3.97
CA ASP A 6 -3.25 -0.49 -4.10
C ASP A 6 -3.77 -1.46 -3.04
N VAL A 7 -3.93 -1.02 -1.80
CA VAL A 7 -4.47 -1.85 -0.72
C VAL A 7 -5.92 -2.25 -1.02
N VAL A 8 -6.76 -1.32 -1.45
CA VAL A 8 -8.15 -1.61 -1.80
C VAL A 8 -8.24 -2.58 -2.96
N LYS A 9 -7.48 -2.35 -4.03
CA LYS A 9 -7.43 -3.27 -5.17
C LYS A 9 -6.97 -4.66 -4.75
N GLY A 10 -5.96 -4.72 -3.90
CA GLY A 10 -5.44 -5.99 -3.39
C GLY A 10 -6.48 -6.77 -2.60
N ARG A 11 -7.24 -6.09 -1.76
CA ARG A 11 -8.32 -6.73 -0.99
C ARG A 11 -9.43 -7.27 -1.89
N ILE A 12 -9.80 -6.53 -2.93
CA ILE A 12 -10.79 -6.97 -3.91
C ILE A 12 -10.30 -8.22 -4.64
N LYS A 13 -9.05 -8.22 -5.11
CA LYS A 13 -8.45 -9.37 -5.78
C LYS A 13 -8.37 -10.58 -4.87
N GLU A 14 -7.94 -10.39 -3.64
CA GLU A 14 -7.83 -11.47 -2.66
C GLU A 14 -9.20 -12.09 -2.38
N ALA A 15 -10.21 -11.26 -2.15
CA ALA A 15 -11.58 -11.73 -1.91
C ALA A 15 -12.15 -12.47 -3.13
N ALA A 16 -11.98 -11.90 -4.32
CA ALA A 16 -12.43 -12.54 -5.55
C ALA A 16 -11.72 -13.87 -5.77
N GLY A 17 -10.41 -13.91 -5.52
CA GLY A 17 -9.63 -15.15 -5.62
C GLY A 17 -10.11 -16.23 -4.65
N ALA A 18 -10.41 -15.84 -3.41
CA ALA A 18 -10.92 -16.76 -2.40
C ALA A 18 -12.29 -17.32 -2.77
N LEU A 19 -13.19 -16.48 -3.29
CA LEU A 19 -14.54 -16.88 -3.66
C LEU A 19 -14.56 -17.80 -4.89
N THR A 20 -13.65 -17.62 -5.82
CA THR A 20 -13.59 -18.40 -7.07
C THR A 20 -12.59 -19.55 -7.01
N GLY A 21 -11.86 -19.69 -5.92
CA GLY A 21 -10.79 -20.69 -5.80
C GLY A 21 -9.57 -20.39 -6.66
N ASN A 22 -9.38 -19.14 -7.06
CA ASN A 22 -8.23 -18.72 -7.87
C ASN A 22 -7.09 -18.28 -6.98
N ASP A 23 -6.15 -19.18 -6.66
CA ASP A 23 -5.02 -18.92 -5.79
C ASP A 23 -4.09 -17.84 -6.35
N LYS A 24 -3.90 -17.80 -7.65
CA LYS A 24 -3.05 -16.81 -8.30
C LYS A 24 -3.59 -15.39 -8.06
N LEU A 25 -4.89 -15.21 -8.19
CA LEU A 25 -5.55 -13.92 -7.95
C LEU A 25 -5.47 -13.52 -6.48
N ARG A 26 -5.61 -14.47 -5.56
CA ARG A 26 -5.43 -14.22 -4.12
C ARG A 26 -4.02 -13.73 -3.82
N GLU A 27 -3.01 -14.38 -4.38
CA GLU A 27 -1.61 -14.01 -4.19
C GLU A 27 -1.31 -12.63 -4.77
N GLU A 28 -1.86 -12.32 -5.94
CA GLU A 28 -1.75 -10.98 -6.53
C GLU A 28 -2.35 -9.92 -5.61
N GLY A 29 -3.52 -10.21 -5.03
CA GLY A 29 -4.16 -9.32 -4.08
C GLY A 29 -3.33 -9.07 -2.85
N LYS A 30 -2.70 -10.10 -2.30
CA LYS A 30 -1.79 -9.97 -1.16
C LYS A 30 -0.56 -9.15 -1.52
N ALA A 31 0.01 -9.37 -2.70
CA ALA A 31 1.16 -8.60 -3.18
C ALA A 31 0.81 -7.12 -3.34
N ASP A 32 -0.35 -6.80 -3.91
CA ASP A 32 -0.82 -5.41 -4.06
C ASP A 32 -0.97 -4.74 -2.69
N GLN A 33 -1.49 -5.45 -1.70
CA GLN A 33 -1.62 -4.93 -0.33
C GLN A 33 -0.25 -4.64 0.28
N ALA A 34 0.71 -5.54 0.10
CA ALA A 34 2.07 -5.36 0.60
C ALA A 34 2.72 -4.13 -0.04
N VAL A 35 2.59 -3.97 -1.36
CA VAL A 35 3.11 -2.81 -2.08
C VAL A 35 2.44 -1.52 -1.59
N GLY A 36 1.12 -1.53 -1.44
CA GLY A 36 0.38 -0.37 -0.95
C GLY A 36 0.81 0.05 0.45
N LYS A 37 0.98 -0.91 1.35
CA LYS A 37 1.46 -0.65 2.72
C LYS A 37 2.88 -0.10 2.73
N ALA A 38 3.76 -0.64 1.88
CA ALA A 38 5.12 -0.16 1.75
C ALA A 38 5.15 1.30 1.25
N LYS A 39 4.32 1.63 0.28
CA LYS A 39 4.19 3.01 -0.23
C LYS A 39 3.71 3.97 0.86
N GLN A 40 2.72 3.56 1.66
CA GLN A 40 2.21 4.37 2.77
C GLN A 40 3.29 4.60 3.83
N ALA A 41 4.06 3.57 4.16
CA ALA A 41 5.16 3.67 5.13
C ALA A 41 6.26 4.61 4.62
N ALA A 42 6.64 4.50 3.34
CA ALA A 42 7.61 5.37 2.70
C ALA A 42 7.14 6.83 2.71
N GLN A 43 5.86 7.08 2.44
CA GLN A 43 5.30 8.42 2.47
C GLN A 43 5.36 9.04 3.86
N LYS A 44 5.11 8.27 4.90
CA LYS A 44 5.23 8.73 6.29
C LYS A 44 6.65 9.15 6.63
N VAL A 45 7.64 8.40 6.17
CA VAL A 45 9.06 8.72 6.38
C VAL A 45 9.40 10.03 5.67
N VAL A 46 8.98 10.17 4.41
CA VAL A 46 9.20 11.40 3.63
C VAL A 46 8.58 12.62 4.33
N ASP A 47 7.36 12.48 4.83
CA ASP A 47 6.66 13.56 5.52
C ASP A 47 7.40 13.97 6.80
N LYS A 48 7.93 13.02 7.57
CA LYS A 48 8.73 13.30 8.76
C LYS A 48 10.02 14.03 8.42
N VAL A 49 10.71 13.60 7.36
CA VAL A 49 11.94 14.25 6.90
C VAL A 49 11.67 15.68 6.47
N LYS A 50 10.60 15.91 5.71
CA LYS A 50 10.20 17.25 5.30
C LYS A 50 9.93 18.17 6.48
N LYS A 51 9.21 17.70 7.49
CA LYS A 51 8.95 18.47 8.71
C LYS A 51 10.24 18.82 9.45
N ALA A 52 11.17 17.88 9.56
CA ALA A 52 12.44 18.09 10.22
C ALA A 52 13.28 19.13 9.47
N VAL A 53 13.32 19.04 8.14
CA VAL A 53 14.05 19.99 7.29
C VAL A 53 13.45 21.39 7.38
N ASP A 54 12.14 21.50 7.28
CA ASP A 54 11.43 22.79 7.38
C ASP A 54 11.69 23.46 8.73
N LYS A 55 11.73 22.67 9.81
CA LYS A 55 11.99 23.16 11.15
C LYS A 55 13.41 23.67 11.31
N VAL A 56 14.38 23.04 10.65
CA VAL A 56 15.78 23.45 10.68
C VAL A 56 16.03 24.72 9.87
N ILE A 57 15.34 24.85 8.74
CA ILE A 57 15.48 25.99 7.84
C ILE A 57 14.85 27.27 8.41
N GLU A 58 13.79 27.17 9.18
CA GLU A 58 13.16 28.29 9.85
C GLU A 58 14.07 28.87 10.95
#